data_1d6a3373fa239822c7ddfdaf8943d3aa
#
_entry.id   1d6a3373fa239822c7ddfdaf8943d3aa
#
_cell.length_a   1.000
_cell.length_b   1.000
_cell.length_c   1.000
_cell.angle_alpha   90.00
_cell.angle_beta   90.00
_cell.angle_gamma   90.00
#
_symmetry.space_group_name_H-M   'P 1'
#
loop_
_entity.id
_entity.type
_entity.pdbx_description
1 polymer ?
#
loop_
_entity_poly.entity_id
_entity_poly.type
_entity_poly.pdbx_seq_one_letter_code
_entity_poly.pdbx_strand_id
1 'polypeptide(L)'
;LMEGPNRGAHNADGLSVGLGIELPFEQGLNDWVDLGLNFRYFFARKTMFLKYSQAFIALPGGFGTMDEVFEVLCMVQTGKVTNFPIVLMGTEFWSGLVSWIEEQLLGRGLISPGDERLFLVTDSVDEAVAHIVEKHKVMTDQRLKDD
;
A
#
# COMPACT_ATOMS: atom_id res chain seq x y z
N LEU A 1 -11.41 9.50 4.72
CA LEU A 1 -9.99 9.07 4.68
C LEU A 1 -9.40 9.15 3.28
N MET A 2 -10.09 8.71 2.22
CA MET A 2 -9.56 8.68 0.85
C MET A 2 -9.25 10.06 0.25
N GLU A 3 -9.96 11.10 0.65
CA GLU A 3 -9.72 12.48 0.20
C GLU A 3 -8.40 13.07 0.74
N GLY A 4 -8.00 12.70 1.95
CA GLY A 4 -6.83 13.26 2.63
C GLY A 4 -5.53 13.14 1.82
N PRO A 5 -5.14 11.97 1.34
CA PRO A 5 -3.95 11.81 0.50
C PRO A 5 -4.00 12.62 -0.81
N ASN A 6 -5.15 12.65 -1.48
CA ASN A 6 -5.33 13.43 -2.71
C ASN A 6 -5.14 14.93 -2.45
N ARG A 7 -5.78 15.45 -1.39
CA ARG A 7 -5.62 16.84 -0.97
C ARG A 7 -4.17 17.15 -0.58
N GLY A 8 -3.49 16.21 0.10
CA GLY A 8 -2.08 16.36 0.46
C GLY A 8 -1.18 16.45 -0.75
N ALA A 9 -1.37 15.59 -1.75
CA ALA A 9 -0.63 15.65 -3.02
C ALA A 9 -0.86 16.97 -3.75
N HIS A 10 -2.11 17.37 -3.91
CA HIS A 10 -2.50 18.64 -4.56
C HIS A 10 -1.87 19.86 -3.85
N ASN A 11 -1.93 19.94 -2.52
CA ASN A 11 -1.36 21.05 -1.75
C ASN A 11 0.18 21.11 -1.80
N ALA A 12 0.83 20.01 -2.17
CA ALA A 12 2.28 19.92 -2.34
C ALA A 12 2.72 20.04 -3.81
N ASP A 13 1.86 20.54 -4.70
CA ASP A 13 2.08 20.63 -6.14
C ASP A 13 2.43 19.28 -6.80
N GLY A 14 2.01 18.17 -6.18
CA GLY A 14 2.15 16.82 -6.70
C GLY A 14 0.92 16.40 -7.50
N LEU A 15 1.11 15.53 -8.50
CA LEU A 15 0.01 14.98 -9.28
C LEU A 15 -0.83 14.03 -8.40
N SER A 16 -2.10 14.36 -8.23
CA SER A 16 -3.07 13.55 -7.49
C SER A 16 -3.81 12.61 -8.45
N VAL A 17 -3.57 11.31 -8.31
CA VAL A 17 -4.19 10.28 -9.17
C VAL A 17 -5.22 9.49 -8.38
N GLY A 18 -6.43 9.36 -8.94
CA GLY A 18 -7.51 8.56 -8.38
C GLY A 18 -7.83 7.35 -9.27
N LEU A 19 -7.78 6.15 -8.71
CA LEU A 19 -8.21 4.92 -9.37
C LEU A 19 -9.54 4.46 -8.77
N GLY A 20 -10.64 4.83 -9.41
CA GLY A 20 -11.99 4.47 -9.02
C GLY A 20 -12.39 3.08 -9.54
N ILE A 21 -13.43 2.52 -8.92
CA ILE A 21 -14.14 1.33 -9.41
C ILE A 21 -15.61 1.69 -9.63
N GLU A 22 -16.19 1.23 -10.72
CA GLU A 22 -17.61 1.41 -10.98
C GLU A 22 -18.42 0.57 -9.99
N LEU A 23 -19.11 1.23 -9.06
CA LEU A 23 -20.01 0.60 -8.11
C LEU A 23 -21.43 1.15 -8.29
N PRO A 24 -22.49 0.32 -8.08
CA PRO A 24 -23.88 0.74 -8.31
C PRO A 24 -24.34 1.93 -7.47
N PHE A 25 -23.69 2.20 -6.34
CA PHE A 25 -24.11 3.19 -5.35
C PHE A 25 -23.04 4.25 -5.01
N GLU A 26 -21.82 4.18 -5.58
CA GLU A 26 -20.79 5.18 -5.36
C GLU A 26 -20.64 6.08 -6.59
N GLN A 27 -20.69 7.37 -6.37
CA GLN A 27 -20.59 8.38 -7.41
C GLN A 27 -19.26 9.13 -7.33
N GLY A 28 -18.38 8.83 -8.30
CA GLY A 28 -17.27 9.70 -8.64
C GLY A 28 -16.05 9.64 -7.75
N LEU A 29 -15.03 10.33 -8.20
CA LEU A 29 -13.79 10.60 -7.47
C LEU A 29 -13.96 11.93 -6.71
N ASN A 30 -13.16 12.15 -5.65
CA ASN A 30 -13.20 13.39 -4.90
C ASN A 30 -12.59 14.57 -5.71
N ASP A 31 -12.90 15.81 -5.29
CA ASP A 31 -12.54 17.04 -6.00
C ASP A 31 -11.02 17.33 -6.06
N TRP A 32 -10.20 16.58 -5.29
CA TRP A 32 -8.75 16.73 -5.19
C TRP A 32 -7.99 15.81 -6.13
N VAL A 33 -8.68 15.11 -7.02
CA VAL A 33 -8.08 14.21 -8.01
C VAL A 33 -7.83 14.98 -9.30
N ASP A 34 -6.57 15.10 -9.70
CA ASP A 34 -6.16 15.74 -10.96
C ASP A 34 -6.35 14.80 -12.16
N LEU A 35 -6.00 13.53 -11.98
CA LEU A 35 -6.15 12.48 -12.98
C LEU A 35 -6.98 11.32 -12.42
N GLY A 36 -8.20 11.20 -12.88
CA GLY A 36 -9.13 10.15 -12.47
C GLY A 36 -9.28 9.06 -13.53
N LEU A 37 -9.14 7.81 -13.12
CA LEU A 37 -9.39 6.64 -13.95
C LEU A 37 -10.43 5.74 -13.29
N ASN A 38 -11.53 5.44 -13.97
CA ASN A 38 -12.56 4.52 -13.50
C ASN A 38 -12.40 3.15 -14.16
N PHE A 39 -12.39 2.12 -13.36
CA PHE A 39 -12.28 0.73 -13.80
C PHE A 39 -13.60 0.00 -13.61
N ARG A 40 -13.97 -0.81 -14.58
CA ARG A 40 -15.12 -1.69 -14.48
C ARG A 40 -14.80 -2.97 -13.70
N TYR A 41 -13.55 -3.43 -13.74
CA TYR A 41 -13.12 -4.69 -13.14
C TYR A 41 -12.09 -4.46 -12.05
N PHE A 42 -12.29 -5.09 -10.88
CA PHE A 42 -11.38 -5.00 -9.75
C PHE A 42 -9.95 -5.41 -10.10
N PHE A 43 -9.77 -6.51 -10.83
CA PHE A 43 -8.43 -7.01 -11.18
C PHE A 43 -7.62 -5.99 -12.01
N ALA A 44 -8.26 -5.28 -12.92
CA ALA A 44 -7.60 -4.27 -13.73
C ALA A 44 -7.17 -3.07 -12.88
N ARG A 45 -8.03 -2.59 -11.97
CA ARG A 45 -7.73 -1.52 -11.03
C ARG A 45 -6.56 -1.90 -10.13
N LYS A 46 -6.59 -3.08 -9.52
CA LYS A 46 -5.52 -3.60 -8.65
C LYS A 46 -4.19 -3.69 -9.36
N THR A 47 -4.16 -4.28 -10.56
CA THR A 47 -2.95 -4.40 -11.36
C THR A 47 -2.33 -3.04 -11.66
N MET A 48 -3.14 -2.06 -12.05
CA MET A 48 -2.66 -0.71 -12.32
C MET A 48 -2.18 0.00 -11.07
N PHE A 49 -2.89 -0.19 -9.94
CA PHE A 49 -2.49 0.37 -8.66
C PHE A 49 -1.09 -0.07 -8.26
N LEU A 50 -0.82 -1.36 -8.32
CA LEU A 50 0.50 -1.92 -7.98
C LEU A 50 1.57 -1.63 -9.02
N LYS A 51 1.23 -1.70 -10.31
CA LYS A 51 2.18 -1.49 -11.40
C LYS A 51 2.86 -0.11 -11.36
N TYR A 52 2.11 0.92 -10.99
CA TYR A 52 2.59 2.30 -10.98
C TYR A 52 2.98 2.81 -9.59
N SER A 53 2.79 2.01 -8.55
CA SER A 53 3.17 2.36 -7.19
C SER A 53 4.63 1.99 -6.91
N GLN A 54 5.27 2.78 -6.04
CA GLN A 54 6.62 2.52 -5.54
C GLN A 54 6.63 2.24 -4.04
N ALA A 55 5.50 2.45 -3.39
CA ALA A 55 5.25 2.17 -1.98
C ALA A 55 3.75 1.96 -1.77
N PHE A 56 3.38 1.37 -0.65
CA PHE A 56 2.00 1.15 -0.27
C PHE A 56 1.76 1.62 1.17
N ILE A 57 0.81 2.51 1.34
CA ILE A 57 0.38 2.96 2.67
C ILE A 57 -1.09 2.59 2.84
N ALA A 58 -1.39 1.73 3.80
CA ALA A 58 -2.75 1.37 4.16
C ALA A 58 -3.20 2.13 5.41
N LEU A 59 -4.35 2.77 5.31
CA LEU A 59 -5.08 3.36 6.44
C LEU A 59 -6.16 2.37 6.92
N PRO A 60 -6.70 2.54 8.15
CA PRO A 60 -7.83 1.74 8.62
C PRO A 60 -8.97 1.71 7.62
N GLY A 61 -9.46 0.50 7.29
CA GLY A 61 -10.50 0.33 6.29
C GLY A 61 -11.16 -1.05 6.35
N GLY A 62 -12.08 -1.29 5.42
CA GLY A 62 -12.85 -2.51 5.34
C GLY A 62 -12.22 -3.60 4.45
N PHE A 63 -13.07 -4.49 3.93
CA PHE A 63 -12.64 -5.64 3.12
C PHE A 63 -11.84 -5.25 1.88
N GLY A 64 -12.17 -4.13 1.22
CA GLY A 64 -11.40 -3.66 0.07
C GLY A 64 -9.97 -3.26 0.43
N THR A 65 -9.75 -2.66 1.61
CA THR A 65 -8.41 -2.36 2.12
C THR A 65 -7.64 -3.63 2.46
N MET A 66 -8.30 -4.62 3.10
CA MET A 66 -7.69 -5.91 3.40
C MET A 66 -7.29 -6.65 2.13
N ASP A 67 -8.13 -6.64 1.12
CA ASP A 67 -7.88 -7.24 -0.18
C ASP A 67 -6.61 -6.67 -0.84
N GLU A 68 -6.43 -5.35 -0.84
CA GLU A 68 -5.23 -4.70 -1.36
C GLU A 68 -3.99 -5.00 -0.48
N VAL A 69 -4.11 -4.96 0.84
CA VAL A 69 -3.01 -5.26 1.77
C VAL A 69 -2.48 -6.68 1.56
N PHE A 70 -3.36 -7.68 1.53
CA PHE A 70 -2.94 -9.07 1.36
C PHE A 70 -2.40 -9.35 -0.04
N GLU A 71 -2.91 -8.71 -1.07
CA GLU A 71 -2.35 -8.83 -2.41
C GLU A 71 -0.91 -8.29 -2.47
N VAL A 72 -0.68 -7.09 -1.94
CA VAL A 72 0.66 -6.49 -1.88
C VAL A 72 1.62 -7.37 -1.07
N LEU A 73 1.20 -7.85 0.11
CA LEU A 73 2.00 -8.76 0.95
C LEU A 73 2.36 -10.03 0.18
N CYS A 74 1.41 -10.65 -0.51
CA CYS A 74 1.66 -11.84 -1.31
C CYS A 74 2.66 -11.57 -2.44
N MET A 75 2.56 -10.44 -3.13
CA MET A 75 3.48 -10.09 -4.23
C MET A 75 4.90 -9.80 -3.73
N VAL A 76 5.05 -9.18 -2.56
CA VAL A 76 6.37 -8.94 -1.96
C VAL A 76 6.96 -10.25 -1.43
N GLN A 77 6.18 -11.06 -0.72
CA GLN A 77 6.59 -12.36 -0.21
C GLN A 77 7.08 -13.29 -1.32
N THR A 78 6.38 -13.33 -2.44
CA THR A 78 6.71 -14.20 -3.57
C THR A 78 7.81 -13.63 -4.49
N GLY A 79 8.36 -12.47 -4.17
CA GLY A 79 9.40 -11.80 -4.96
C GLY A 79 8.94 -11.27 -6.32
N LYS A 80 7.62 -11.18 -6.56
CA LYS A 80 7.07 -10.55 -7.76
C LYS A 80 7.31 -9.05 -7.78
N VAL A 81 7.33 -8.45 -6.60
CA VAL A 81 7.73 -7.05 -6.38
C VAL A 81 8.81 -7.04 -5.30
N THR A 82 9.97 -6.48 -5.60
CA THR A 82 11.10 -6.42 -4.67
C THR A 82 11.30 -4.99 -4.15
N ASN A 83 11.79 -4.88 -2.91
CA ASN A 83 12.09 -3.59 -2.27
C ASN A 83 10.89 -2.61 -2.25
N PHE A 84 9.69 -3.13 -2.12
CA PHE A 84 8.45 -2.37 -2.11
C PHE A 84 8.02 -2.12 -0.66
N PRO A 85 8.20 -0.90 -0.12
CA PRO A 85 7.85 -0.60 1.26
C PRO A 85 6.34 -0.63 1.46
N ILE A 86 5.90 -1.32 2.51
CA ILE A 86 4.52 -1.40 2.95
C ILE A 86 4.41 -0.77 4.33
N VAL A 87 3.49 0.17 4.49
CA VAL A 87 3.20 0.83 5.77
C VAL A 87 1.73 0.66 6.13
N LEU A 88 1.46 0.19 7.33
CA LEU A 88 0.14 0.11 7.92
C LEU A 88 0.02 1.22 8.96
N MET A 89 -0.73 2.27 8.65
CA MET A 89 -0.93 3.41 9.56
C MET A 89 -2.13 3.19 10.46
N GLY A 90 -1.94 3.40 11.77
CA GLY A 90 -2.95 3.20 12.80
C GLY A 90 -2.67 1.95 13.63
N THR A 91 -1.73 2.03 14.58
CA THR A 91 -1.26 0.90 15.40
C THR A 91 -2.40 0.20 16.14
N GLU A 92 -3.34 0.95 16.70
CA GLU A 92 -4.51 0.40 17.38
C GLU A 92 -5.33 -0.51 16.46
N PHE A 93 -5.62 -0.04 15.24
CA PHE A 93 -6.43 -0.79 14.27
C PHE A 93 -5.73 -2.06 13.78
N TRP A 94 -4.44 -1.95 13.45
CA TRP A 94 -3.69 -3.05 12.83
C TRP A 94 -3.15 -4.08 13.82
N SER A 95 -3.07 -3.76 15.11
CA SER A 95 -2.48 -4.64 16.14
C SER A 95 -3.11 -6.03 16.17
N GLY A 96 -4.43 -6.11 16.07
CA GLY A 96 -5.14 -7.40 16.06
C GLY A 96 -4.79 -8.26 14.84
N LEU A 97 -4.65 -7.64 13.65
CA LEU A 97 -4.24 -8.35 12.44
C LEU A 97 -2.78 -8.81 12.54
N VAL A 98 -1.88 -7.98 13.05
CA VAL A 98 -0.47 -8.32 13.23
C VAL A 98 -0.33 -9.51 14.17
N SER A 99 -0.97 -9.47 15.33
CA SER A 99 -0.96 -10.62 16.28
C SER A 99 -1.52 -11.88 15.63
N TRP A 100 -2.58 -11.76 14.85
CA TRP A 100 -3.16 -12.90 14.13
C TRP A 100 -2.19 -13.48 13.08
N ILE A 101 -1.48 -12.64 12.34
CA ILE A 101 -0.46 -13.06 11.37
C ILE A 101 0.66 -13.82 12.10
N GLU A 102 1.17 -13.28 13.20
CA GLU A 102 2.23 -13.90 14.00
C GLU A 102 1.81 -15.24 14.60
N GLU A 103 0.64 -15.29 15.24
CA GLU A 103 0.17 -16.48 15.94
C GLU A 103 -0.36 -17.56 14.99
N GLN A 104 -1.13 -17.18 13.98
CA GLN A 104 -1.82 -18.12 13.12
C GLN A 104 -1.05 -18.45 11.84
N LEU A 105 -0.42 -17.48 11.19
CA LEU A 105 0.30 -17.74 9.95
C LEU A 105 1.75 -18.17 10.24
N LEU A 106 2.49 -17.39 10.99
CA LEU A 106 3.89 -17.71 11.31
C LEU A 106 3.97 -18.89 12.29
N GLY A 107 3.20 -18.87 13.37
CA GLY A 107 3.20 -19.93 14.38
C GLY A 107 2.78 -21.31 13.87
N ARG A 108 2.03 -21.37 12.77
CA ARG A 108 1.64 -22.62 12.08
C ARG A 108 2.52 -22.95 10.87
N GLY A 109 3.53 -22.14 10.57
CA GLY A 109 4.42 -22.34 9.42
C GLY A 109 3.76 -22.14 8.07
N LEU A 110 2.71 -21.31 7.99
CA LEU A 110 2.02 -20.96 6.74
C LEU A 110 2.73 -19.83 5.98
N ILE A 111 3.58 -19.09 6.68
CA ILE A 111 4.52 -18.10 6.14
C ILE A 111 5.90 -18.37 6.71
N SER A 112 6.95 -17.85 6.07
CA SER A 112 8.33 -18.03 6.48
C SER A 112 8.73 -17.03 7.56
N PRO A 113 9.68 -17.38 8.48
CA PRO A 113 10.27 -16.39 9.37
C PRO A 113 10.87 -15.21 8.60
N GLY A 114 10.43 -14.02 8.94
CA GLY A 114 10.78 -12.77 8.25
C GLY A 114 9.62 -12.16 7.45
N ASP A 115 8.65 -12.95 7.04
CA ASP A 115 7.47 -12.45 6.32
C ASP A 115 6.60 -11.54 7.21
N GLU A 116 6.61 -11.74 8.52
CA GLU A 116 5.96 -10.88 9.50
C GLU A 116 6.54 -9.46 9.56
N ARG A 117 7.72 -9.23 8.94
CA ARG A 117 8.41 -7.94 8.88
C ARG A 117 8.38 -7.27 7.51
N LEU A 118 7.53 -7.75 6.61
CA LEU A 118 7.37 -7.17 5.28
C LEU A 118 6.73 -5.78 5.31
N PHE A 119 6.15 -5.37 6.43
CA PHE A 119 5.47 -4.09 6.61
C PHE A 119 5.92 -3.39 7.89
N LEU A 120 5.84 -2.07 7.88
CA LEU A 120 5.97 -1.21 9.06
C LEU A 120 4.58 -0.87 9.59
N VAL A 121 4.38 -0.94 10.90
CA VAL A 121 3.16 -0.43 11.57
C VAL A 121 3.52 0.81 12.37
N THR A 122 2.87 1.93 12.10
CA THR A 122 3.19 3.19 12.77
C THR A 122 2.00 4.14 12.81
N ASP A 123 2.02 5.06 13.77
CA ASP A 123 1.12 6.22 13.84
C ASP A 123 1.81 7.52 13.38
N SER A 124 3.14 7.45 13.14
CA SER A 124 3.95 8.59 12.75
C SER A 124 4.04 8.73 11.23
N VAL A 125 3.58 9.86 10.70
CA VAL A 125 3.72 10.20 9.28
C VAL A 125 5.19 10.33 8.90
N ASP A 126 6.01 10.94 9.76
CA ASP A 126 7.44 11.14 9.51
C ASP A 126 8.18 9.80 9.43
N GLU A 127 7.85 8.85 10.30
CA GLU A 127 8.43 7.51 10.27
C GLU A 127 8.02 6.75 9.00
N ALA A 128 6.75 6.84 8.61
CA ALA A 128 6.26 6.24 7.37
C ALA A 128 7.01 6.78 6.14
N VAL A 129 7.14 8.10 6.05
CA VAL A 129 7.86 8.77 4.95
C VAL A 129 9.35 8.39 4.96
N ALA A 130 10.01 8.41 6.13
CA ALA A 130 11.41 8.02 6.26
C ALA A 130 11.65 6.59 5.79
N HIS A 131 10.79 5.66 6.20
CA HIS A 131 10.85 4.25 5.78
C HIS A 131 10.73 4.09 4.26
N ILE A 132 9.79 4.79 3.62
CA ILE A 132 9.60 4.74 2.17
C ILE A 132 10.81 5.32 1.43
N VAL A 133 11.30 6.48 1.86
CA VAL A 133 12.44 7.16 1.23
C VAL A 133 13.73 6.33 1.35
N GLU A 134 13.98 5.72 2.50
CA GLU A 134 15.13 4.85 2.72
C GLU A 134 15.11 3.64 1.79
N LYS A 135 13.97 2.94 1.71
CA LYS A 135 13.79 1.78 0.81
C LYS A 135 13.94 2.17 -0.66
N HIS A 136 13.41 3.32 -1.05
CA HIS A 136 13.52 3.82 -2.42
C HIS A 136 14.98 4.14 -2.82
N LYS A 137 15.78 4.70 -1.93
CA LYS A 137 17.22 4.96 -2.18
C LYS A 137 17.97 3.67 -2.44
N VAL A 138 17.72 2.62 -1.65
CA VAL A 138 18.33 1.29 -1.85
C VAL A 138 18.00 0.73 -3.23
N MET A 139 16.75 0.89 -3.71
CA MET A 139 16.35 0.46 -5.05
C MET A 139 17.12 1.18 -6.16
N THR A 140 17.26 2.49 -6.03
CA THR A 140 17.95 3.31 -7.03
C THR A 140 19.44 2.95 -7.11
N ASP A 141 20.08 2.76 -5.96
CA ASP A 141 21.49 2.38 -5.89
C ASP A 141 21.77 0.95 -6.42
N GLN A 142 20.82 0.05 -6.29
CA GLN A 142 20.92 -1.30 -6.88
C GLN A 142 20.79 -1.28 -8.39
N ARG A 143 19.83 -0.54 -8.95
CA ARG A 143 19.67 -0.41 -10.41
C ARG A 143 20.89 0.18 -11.09
N LEU A 144 21.54 1.18 -10.46
CA LEU A 144 22.77 1.81 -10.98
C LEU A 144 24.00 0.89 -10.94
N LYS A 145 23.93 -0.24 -10.23
CA LYS A 145 25.03 -1.24 -10.18
C LYS A 145 24.84 -2.41 -11.14
N ASP A 146 23.59 -2.62 -11.59
CA ASP A 146 23.21 -3.70 -12.49
C ASP A 146 23.22 -3.25 -13.97
N ASP A 147 23.32 -1.94 -14.25
CA ASP A 147 23.57 -1.31 -15.56
C ASP A 147 25.08 -1.04 -15.78
#